data_7dc2a90500320d064b595abb9fc4422c
#
_entry.id   7dc2a90500320d064b595abb9fc4422c
#
_cell.length_a   1.000
_cell.length_b   1.000
_cell.length_c   1.000
_cell.angle_alpha   90.00
_cell.angle_beta   90.00
_cell.angle_gamma   90.00
#
_symmetry.space_group_name_H-M   'P 1'
#
loop_
_entity.id
_entity.type
_entity.pdbx_description
1 polymer ?
#
loop_
_entity_poly.entity_id
_entity_poly.type
_entity_poly.pdbx_seq_one_letter_code
_entity_poly.pdbx_strand_id
1 'polypeptide(L)'
;MKEENREYGQVAFDVVEHASKKIGSRLPGSEGERKFHDYMCGKLEEIGITPVKEEFAVSPRSSIGGLSYAGYFGMIMSALTYFALHNYYLWFAMAFAGIIFVFWLVSSCFFYRKWFDMFFPQKISMNSYGELLPEDGKYDYTIVLSGHTDTSWTWRHSENTYKHRNNPVLGLITVYGKVGFGAICVFLNVGIAIAMALIYGAMIISTSCGVDASGYSFTSDLAANMYEWAFNITSSASFKAFTNIVLLILPIITGIGSAFVSMWGDAHEENASRGAMDNATGIGLSYAVIKYFKDHPEKMPKNCRIIDYNCGAEEAGLRGSMAFTAEHKDDGMLENCWNLNIDSVADKDYFEVVIKDDWQGCRFDKDLEKMFKDTFAELGIESKTNGCIHNPVGGCDSTPMTRAGVKSVTFAAQNPMLTYYYHTWRDMPERFEAETVSTGFDVLLGVIDKIDKFQQENGFNGVNH
;
A
#
# COMPACT_ATOMS: atom_id res chain seq x y z
N MET A 1 -1.98 -28.01 16.60
CA MET A 1 -2.60 -28.21 15.27
C MET A 1 -3.41 -29.50 15.30
N LYS A 2 -4.69 -29.43 14.95
CA LYS A 2 -5.52 -30.64 14.81
C LYS A 2 -5.17 -31.33 13.50
N GLU A 3 -5.04 -32.64 13.48
CA GLU A 3 -4.63 -33.38 12.28
C GLU A 3 -5.65 -33.18 11.12
N GLU A 4 -6.94 -33.06 11.45
CA GLU A 4 -8.02 -32.79 10.51
C GLU A 4 -7.90 -31.41 9.77
N ASN A 5 -7.21 -30.43 10.37
CA ASN A 5 -7.06 -29.10 9.78
C ASN A 5 -5.89 -29.00 8.78
N ARG A 6 -5.01 -30.01 8.76
CA ARG A 6 -3.87 -30.03 7.82
C ARG A 6 -4.31 -30.11 6.37
N GLU A 7 -5.42 -30.81 6.09
CA GLU A 7 -5.98 -30.91 4.75
C GLU A 7 -6.38 -29.53 4.20
N TYR A 8 -7.02 -28.70 5.02
CA TYR A 8 -7.44 -27.35 4.61
C TYR A 8 -6.25 -26.38 4.48
N GLY A 9 -5.23 -26.53 5.31
CA GLY A 9 -3.96 -25.83 5.12
C GLY A 9 -3.29 -26.19 3.79
N GLN A 10 -3.36 -27.45 3.36
CA GLN A 10 -2.87 -27.87 2.06
C GLN A 10 -3.74 -27.30 0.92
N VAL A 11 -5.07 -27.29 1.07
CA VAL A 11 -5.98 -26.65 0.11
C VAL A 11 -5.61 -25.18 -0.10
N ALA A 12 -5.33 -24.45 0.98
CA ALA A 12 -4.86 -23.06 0.87
C ALA A 12 -3.50 -22.97 0.15
N PHE A 13 -2.57 -23.86 0.47
CA PHE A 13 -1.24 -23.87 -0.15
C PHE A 13 -1.27 -24.25 -1.64
N ASP A 14 -2.19 -25.12 -2.05
CA ASP A 14 -2.41 -25.46 -3.47
C ASP A 14 -2.85 -24.22 -4.28
N VAL A 15 -3.67 -23.33 -3.70
CA VAL A 15 -4.03 -22.05 -4.31
C VAL A 15 -2.78 -21.17 -4.48
N VAL A 16 -1.92 -21.11 -3.46
CA VAL A 16 -0.66 -20.35 -3.53
C VAL A 16 0.24 -20.87 -4.64
N GLU A 17 0.41 -22.18 -4.76
CA GLU A 17 1.21 -22.78 -5.84
C GLU A 17 0.61 -22.49 -7.22
N HIS A 18 -0.71 -22.60 -7.36
CA HIS A 18 -1.35 -22.30 -8.63
C HIS A 18 -1.17 -20.83 -9.04
N ALA A 19 -1.45 -19.91 -8.10
CA ALA A 19 -1.32 -18.48 -8.34
C ALA A 19 0.10 -18.08 -8.76
N SER A 20 1.10 -18.51 -7.98
CA SER A 20 2.49 -18.06 -8.18
C SER A 20 3.22 -18.79 -9.30
N LYS A 21 2.97 -20.12 -9.49
CA LYS A 21 3.69 -20.96 -10.47
C LYS A 21 2.99 -21.08 -11.82
N LYS A 22 1.63 -21.11 -11.85
CA LYS A 22 0.85 -21.30 -13.08
C LYS A 22 0.40 -19.98 -13.70
N ILE A 23 -0.08 -19.04 -12.87
CA ILE A 23 -0.52 -17.73 -13.34
C ILE A 23 0.69 -16.77 -13.36
N GLY A 24 1.41 -16.68 -12.26
CA GLY A 24 2.59 -15.83 -12.11
C GLY A 24 2.25 -14.41 -11.67
N SER A 25 2.76 -13.41 -12.39
CA SER A 25 2.49 -12.00 -12.11
C SER A 25 1.02 -11.65 -12.32
N ARG A 26 0.46 -10.87 -11.41
CA ARG A 26 -0.95 -10.48 -11.38
C ARG A 26 -1.11 -8.98 -11.13
N LEU A 27 -0.34 -8.15 -11.83
CA LEU A 27 -0.42 -6.69 -11.66
C LEU A 27 -1.85 -6.15 -11.76
N PRO A 28 -2.20 -5.08 -11.02
CA PRO A 28 -3.53 -4.47 -11.04
C PRO A 28 -4.05 -4.21 -12.46
N GLY A 29 -5.25 -4.71 -12.77
CA GLY A 29 -5.88 -4.60 -14.08
C GLY A 29 -5.16 -5.38 -15.19
N SER A 30 -4.36 -6.40 -14.85
CA SER A 30 -3.70 -7.28 -15.82
C SER A 30 -4.51 -8.53 -16.13
N GLU A 31 -4.12 -9.22 -17.20
CA GLU A 31 -4.71 -10.54 -17.53
C GLU A 31 -4.39 -11.59 -16.45
N GLY A 32 -3.22 -11.47 -15.77
CA GLY A 32 -2.84 -12.35 -14.67
C GLY A 32 -3.79 -12.24 -13.49
N GLU A 33 -4.13 -11.01 -13.08
CA GLU A 33 -5.13 -10.77 -12.03
C GLU A 33 -6.49 -11.35 -12.42
N ARG A 34 -6.96 -11.09 -13.63
CA ARG A 34 -8.24 -11.66 -14.15
C ARG A 34 -8.24 -13.18 -14.12
N LYS A 35 -7.18 -13.83 -14.59
CA LYS A 35 -7.05 -15.30 -14.53
C LYS A 35 -7.11 -15.85 -13.12
N PHE A 36 -6.58 -15.11 -12.13
CA PHE A 36 -6.65 -15.57 -10.75
C PHE A 36 -8.08 -15.43 -10.18
N HIS A 37 -8.78 -14.36 -10.48
CA HIS A 37 -10.22 -14.25 -10.16
C HIS A 37 -11.04 -15.35 -10.81
N ASP A 38 -10.80 -15.64 -12.10
CA ASP A 38 -11.49 -16.72 -12.81
C ASP A 38 -11.22 -18.09 -12.18
N TYR A 39 -9.97 -18.34 -11.76
CA TYR A 39 -9.61 -19.57 -11.06
C TYR A 39 -10.32 -19.68 -9.70
N MET A 40 -10.36 -18.61 -8.91
CA MET A 40 -11.03 -18.63 -7.60
C MET A 40 -12.55 -18.76 -7.75
N CYS A 41 -13.16 -18.11 -8.74
CA CYS A 41 -14.57 -18.33 -9.06
C CYS A 41 -14.85 -19.80 -9.38
N GLY A 42 -14.01 -20.43 -10.20
CA GLY A 42 -14.13 -21.87 -10.48
C GLY A 42 -14.00 -22.73 -9.22
N LYS A 43 -13.11 -22.34 -8.27
CA LYS A 43 -12.99 -23.03 -6.98
C LYS A 43 -14.24 -22.90 -6.11
N LEU A 44 -14.88 -21.75 -6.10
CA LEU A 44 -16.15 -21.58 -5.40
C LEU A 44 -17.28 -22.41 -6.05
N GLU A 45 -17.34 -22.44 -7.39
CA GLU A 45 -18.31 -23.27 -8.13
C GLU A 45 -18.11 -24.78 -7.84
N GLU A 46 -16.86 -25.27 -7.74
CA GLU A 46 -16.54 -26.65 -7.38
C GLU A 46 -17.17 -27.10 -6.05
N ILE A 47 -17.31 -26.16 -5.09
CA ILE A 47 -17.96 -26.43 -3.80
C ILE A 47 -19.44 -26.01 -3.74
N GLY A 48 -20.03 -25.65 -4.89
CA GLY A 48 -21.43 -25.29 -5.02
C GLY A 48 -21.80 -23.90 -4.47
N ILE A 49 -20.84 -22.97 -4.50
CA ILE A 49 -21.06 -21.56 -4.19
C ILE A 49 -21.02 -20.77 -5.51
N THR A 50 -22.07 -19.98 -5.77
CA THR A 50 -22.13 -19.13 -6.97
C THR A 50 -21.29 -17.87 -6.76
N PRO A 51 -20.22 -17.66 -7.54
CA PRO A 51 -19.41 -16.45 -7.41
C PRO A 51 -20.07 -15.24 -8.07
N VAL A 52 -19.80 -14.07 -7.51
CA VAL A 52 -20.13 -12.76 -8.08
C VAL A 52 -18.84 -12.07 -8.50
N LYS A 53 -18.86 -11.36 -9.63
CA LYS A 53 -17.74 -10.56 -10.14
C LYS A 53 -18.19 -9.12 -10.33
N GLU A 54 -17.38 -8.19 -9.86
CA GLU A 54 -17.63 -6.75 -9.93
C GLU A 54 -16.44 -6.05 -10.57
N GLU A 55 -16.63 -5.54 -11.77
CA GLU A 55 -15.58 -4.83 -12.49
C GLU A 55 -15.55 -3.35 -12.09
N PHE A 56 -14.34 -2.79 -11.97
CA PHE A 56 -14.14 -1.37 -11.70
C PHE A 56 -12.95 -0.81 -12.47
N ALA A 57 -12.96 0.50 -12.73
CA ALA A 57 -11.86 1.18 -13.38
C ALA A 57 -10.75 1.51 -12.36
N VAL A 58 -9.51 1.27 -12.74
CA VAL A 58 -8.32 1.57 -11.96
C VAL A 58 -7.24 2.23 -12.81
N SER A 59 -6.50 3.16 -12.24
CA SER A 59 -5.27 3.72 -12.83
C SER A 59 -4.05 3.19 -12.07
N PRO A 60 -3.49 2.03 -12.43
CA PRO A 60 -2.51 1.32 -11.60
C PRO A 60 -1.24 2.11 -11.29
N ARG A 61 -0.89 3.05 -12.19
CA ARG A 61 0.32 3.87 -12.06
C ARG A 61 0.07 5.24 -11.39
N SER A 62 -1.14 5.53 -10.95
CA SER A 62 -1.45 6.81 -10.31
C SER A 62 -0.98 6.89 -8.85
N SER A 63 -0.72 5.75 -8.21
CA SER A 63 -0.29 5.63 -6.81
C SER A 63 1.06 4.92 -6.67
N ILE A 64 1.20 3.92 -5.82
CA ILE A 64 2.45 3.21 -5.52
C ILE A 64 3.13 2.69 -6.79
N GLY A 65 2.38 2.14 -7.75
CA GLY A 65 2.91 1.72 -9.05
C GLY A 65 3.57 2.83 -9.87
N GLY A 66 3.35 4.10 -9.53
CA GLY A 66 3.95 5.27 -10.17
C GLY A 66 5.16 5.86 -9.45
N LEU A 67 5.63 5.28 -8.36
CA LEU A 67 6.78 5.82 -7.60
C LEU A 67 8.05 5.99 -8.45
N SER A 68 8.26 5.16 -9.48
CA SER A 68 9.35 5.37 -10.43
C SER A 68 9.31 6.72 -11.13
N TYR A 69 8.13 7.30 -11.34
CA TYR A 69 7.97 8.63 -11.94
C TYR A 69 8.55 9.74 -11.05
N ALA A 70 8.56 9.55 -9.73
CA ALA A 70 9.23 10.46 -8.81
C ALA A 70 10.73 10.56 -9.10
N GLY A 71 11.36 9.43 -9.41
CA GLY A 71 12.77 9.39 -9.80
C GLY A 71 13.02 10.10 -11.13
N TYR A 72 12.21 9.84 -12.16
CA TYR A 72 12.31 10.55 -13.45
C TYR A 72 12.08 12.04 -13.30
N PHE A 73 11.08 12.44 -12.51
CA PHE A 73 10.83 13.84 -12.19
C PHE A 73 12.06 14.50 -11.54
N GLY A 74 12.65 13.86 -10.54
CA GLY A 74 13.85 14.36 -9.88
C GLY A 74 15.06 14.50 -10.81
N MET A 75 15.27 13.55 -11.73
CA MET A 75 16.32 13.64 -12.76
C MET A 75 16.09 14.83 -13.73
N ILE A 76 14.84 15.01 -14.16
CA ILE A 76 14.48 16.16 -15.02
C ILE A 76 14.71 17.47 -14.27
N MET A 77 14.28 17.58 -13.02
CA MET A 77 14.52 18.75 -12.19
C MET A 77 16.02 19.06 -12.03
N SER A 78 16.82 18.02 -11.81
CA SER A 78 18.28 18.14 -11.71
C SER A 78 18.88 18.70 -13.02
N ALA A 79 18.46 18.18 -14.16
CA ALA A 79 18.93 18.67 -15.46
C ALA A 79 18.49 20.13 -15.72
N LEU A 80 17.24 20.47 -15.42
CA LEU A 80 16.70 21.81 -15.59
C LEU A 80 17.41 22.85 -14.71
N THR A 81 17.99 22.46 -13.57
CA THR A 81 18.75 23.36 -12.70
C THR A 81 19.92 24.04 -13.46
N TYR A 82 20.59 23.36 -14.36
CA TYR A 82 21.67 23.97 -15.19
C TYR A 82 21.13 25.04 -16.12
N PHE A 83 19.98 24.84 -16.72
CA PHE A 83 19.35 25.83 -17.60
C PHE A 83 18.76 27.01 -16.78
N ALA A 84 18.27 26.74 -15.60
CA ALA A 84 17.72 27.74 -14.70
C ALA A 84 18.77 28.72 -14.16
N LEU A 85 20.06 28.35 -14.15
CA LEU A 85 21.16 29.27 -13.84
C LEU A 85 21.27 30.44 -14.85
N HIS A 86 20.83 30.23 -16.07
CA HIS A 86 20.85 31.22 -17.16
C HIS A 86 19.48 31.82 -17.47
N ASN A 87 18.41 31.25 -16.95
CA ASN A 87 17.04 31.68 -17.17
C ASN A 87 16.20 31.56 -15.88
N TYR A 88 16.14 32.62 -15.11
CA TYR A 88 15.45 32.63 -13.81
C TYR A 88 13.93 32.33 -13.91
N TYR A 89 13.29 32.54 -15.04
CA TYR A 89 11.87 32.15 -15.22
C TYR A 89 11.67 30.65 -15.11
N LEU A 90 12.70 29.86 -15.41
CA LEU A 90 12.62 28.43 -15.29
C LEU A 90 12.43 27.97 -13.84
N TRP A 91 12.93 28.73 -12.87
CA TRP A 91 12.71 28.43 -11.45
C TRP A 91 11.24 28.46 -11.06
N PHE A 92 10.45 29.39 -11.65
CA PHE A 92 9.00 29.43 -11.39
C PHE A 92 8.28 28.21 -11.98
N ALA A 93 8.63 27.81 -13.19
CA ALA A 93 8.08 26.61 -13.82
C ALA A 93 8.43 25.35 -13.02
N MET A 94 9.69 25.24 -12.58
CA MET A 94 10.17 24.13 -11.76
C MET A 94 9.49 24.11 -10.38
N ALA A 95 9.33 25.26 -9.73
CA ALA A 95 8.63 25.34 -8.44
C ALA A 95 7.16 24.94 -8.57
N PHE A 96 6.46 25.44 -9.60
CA PHE A 96 5.07 25.06 -9.86
C PHE A 96 4.92 23.56 -10.12
N ALA A 97 5.76 22.99 -11.00
CA ALA A 97 5.79 21.55 -11.25
C ALA A 97 6.11 20.75 -9.99
N GLY A 98 7.04 21.24 -9.17
CA GLY A 98 7.41 20.65 -7.89
C GLY A 98 6.25 20.61 -6.88
N ILE A 99 5.47 21.69 -6.79
CA ILE A 99 4.28 21.76 -5.92
C ILE A 99 3.23 20.74 -6.37
N ILE A 100 2.94 20.68 -7.68
CA ILE A 100 1.99 19.68 -8.23
C ILE A 100 2.49 18.26 -7.96
N PHE A 101 3.79 18.03 -8.16
CA PHE A 101 4.40 16.72 -7.90
C PHE A 101 4.27 16.30 -6.43
N VAL A 102 4.58 17.20 -5.48
CA VAL A 102 4.43 16.90 -4.04
C VAL A 102 2.96 16.66 -3.70
N PHE A 103 2.05 17.44 -4.27
CA PHE A 103 0.61 17.25 -4.08
C PHE A 103 0.14 15.88 -4.61
N TRP A 104 0.61 15.47 -5.80
CA TRP A 104 0.37 14.12 -6.32
C TRP A 104 0.91 13.05 -5.38
N LEU A 105 2.18 13.15 -4.99
CA LEU A 105 2.83 12.16 -4.13
C LEU A 105 2.08 11.98 -2.80
N VAL A 106 1.76 13.09 -2.14
CA VAL A 106 1.05 13.07 -0.85
C VAL A 106 -0.38 12.54 -1.03
N SER A 107 -1.12 13.05 -1.99
CA SER A 107 -2.53 12.67 -2.15
C SER A 107 -2.68 11.24 -2.67
N SER A 108 -1.91 10.83 -3.68
CA SER A 108 -2.13 9.56 -4.37
C SER A 108 -1.31 8.40 -3.80
N CYS A 109 -0.04 8.66 -3.39
CA CYS A 109 0.82 7.59 -2.89
C CYS A 109 0.72 7.41 -1.37
N PHE A 110 0.48 8.50 -0.59
CA PHE A 110 0.37 8.38 0.87
C PHE A 110 -1.07 8.20 1.32
N PHE A 111 -2.00 9.01 0.79
CA PHE A 111 -3.40 8.96 1.20
C PHE A 111 -4.32 8.20 0.24
N TYR A 112 -3.79 7.60 -0.81
CA TYR A 112 -4.50 6.81 -1.81
C TYR A 112 -5.72 7.51 -2.45
N ARG A 113 -5.68 8.86 -2.53
CA ARG A 113 -6.74 9.65 -3.17
C ARG A 113 -6.73 9.44 -4.68
N LYS A 114 -7.91 9.45 -5.31
CA LYS A 114 -8.10 9.23 -6.74
C LYS A 114 -7.95 10.49 -7.60
N TRP A 115 -7.49 11.62 -7.03
CA TRP A 115 -7.52 12.93 -7.70
C TRP A 115 -6.66 13.00 -8.96
N PHE A 116 -5.62 12.22 -9.04
CA PHE A 116 -4.72 12.17 -10.20
C PHE A 116 -4.98 10.99 -11.13
N ASP A 117 -5.90 10.09 -10.82
CA ASP A 117 -6.16 8.89 -11.61
C ASP A 117 -6.45 9.23 -13.08
N MET A 118 -7.13 10.35 -13.35
CA MET A 118 -7.48 10.83 -14.70
C MET A 118 -6.26 11.16 -15.59
N PHE A 119 -5.09 11.38 -15.01
CA PHE A 119 -3.85 11.68 -15.76
C PHE A 119 -3.04 10.42 -16.11
N PHE A 120 -3.48 9.25 -15.67
CA PHE A 120 -2.80 7.98 -15.89
C PHE A 120 -3.67 7.02 -16.71
N PRO A 121 -3.04 6.12 -17.50
CA PRO A 121 -3.79 5.11 -18.24
C PRO A 121 -4.69 4.29 -17.31
N GLN A 122 -5.95 4.14 -17.70
CA GLN A 122 -6.91 3.31 -17.00
C GLN A 122 -6.91 1.89 -17.52
N LYS A 123 -7.14 0.94 -16.62
CA LYS A 123 -7.41 -0.47 -16.88
C LYS A 123 -8.70 -0.87 -16.15
N ILE A 124 -9.20 -2.06 -16.44
CA ILE A 124 -10.31 -2.67 -15.70
C ILE A 124 -9.73 -3.75 -14.80
N SER A 125 -9.97 -3.62 -13.51
CA SER A 125 -9.76 -4.63 -12.50
C SER A 125 -11.12 -5.17 -12.03
N MET A 126 -11.11 -6.13 -11.11
CA MET A 126 -12.35 -6.71 -10.57
C MET A 126 -12.17 -7.13 -9.12
N ASN A 127 -13.29 -7.20 -8.42
CA ASN A 127 -13.48 -7.97 -7.21
C ASN A 127 -14.23 -9.25 -7.54
N SER A 128 -14.05 -10.30 -6.77
CA SER A 128 -14.91 -11.47 -6.82
C SER A 128 -15.20 -11.99 -5.42
N TYR A 129 -16.42 -12.50 -5.23
CA TYR A 129 -16.78 -13.06 -3.93
C TYR A 129 -17.80 -14.18 -4.05
N GLY A 130 -17.86 -15.01 -3.00
CA GLY A 130 -18.87 -16.03 -2.85
C GLY A 130 -19.41 -16.03 -1.43
N GLU A 131 -20.70 -16.34 -1.29
CA GLU A 131 -21.41 -16.32 -0.02
C GLU A 131 -21.77 -17.73 0.44
N LEU A 132 -21.50 -18.03 1.69
CA LEU A 132 -22.00 -19.23 2.37
C LEU A 132 -23.04 -18.79 3.42
N LEU A 133 -24.27 -19.22 3.21
CA LEU A 133 -25.41 -18.93 4.09
C LEU A 133 -25.69 -20.12 5.01
N PRO A 134 -26.31 -19.90 6.20
CA PRO A 134 -26.91 -20.96 7.00
C PRO A 134 -27.99 -21.72 6.19
N GLU A 135 -28.31 -22.95 6.61
CA GLU A 135 -29.28 -23.82 5.89
C GLU A 135 -30.67 -23.18 5.72
N ASP A 136 -31.10 -22.39 6.71
CA ASP A 136 -32.39 -21.69 6.67
C ASP A 136 -32.34 -20.33 5.92
N GLY A 137 -31.15 -19.93 5.45
CA GLY A 137 -30.88 -18.69 4.73
C GLY A 137 -30.97 -17.43 5.59
N LYS A 138 -31.09 -17.55 6.92
CA LYS A 138 -31.20 -16.40 7.84
C LYS A 138 -29.88 -16.17 8.58
N TYR A 139 -29.49 -14.93 8.66
CA TYR A 139 -28.27 -14.53 9.38
C TYR A 139 -28.49 -13.19 10.11
N ASP A 140 -27.80 -13.03 11.22
CA ASP A 140 -27.83 -11.82 12.04
C ASP A 140 -26.56 -10.96 11.84
N TYR A 141 -25.48 -11.58 11.40
CA TYR A 141 -24.20 -10.94 11.16
C TYR A 141 -23.43 -11.61 10.00
N THR A 142 -22.42 -10.91 9.53
CA THR A 142 -21.58 -11.37 8.42
C THR A 142 -20.11 -11.40 8.86
N ILE A 143 -19.38 -12.44 8.44
CA ILE A 143 -17.92 -12.50 8.49
C ILE A 143 -17.42 -12.45 7.04
N VAL A 144 -16.63 -11.44 6.71
CA VAL A 144 -15.92 -11.35 5.44
C VAL A 144 -14.48 -11.80 5.67
N LEU A 145 -14.06 -12.78 4.89
CA LEU A 145 -12.67 -13.22 4.78
C LEU A 145 -12.11 -12.58 3.52
N SER A 146 -11.26 -11.61 3.66
CA SER A 146 -10.75 -10.84 2.51
C SER A 146 -9.25 -11.03 2.32
N GLY A 147 -8.81 -10.96 1.08
CA GLY A 147 -7.43 -10.91 0.66
C GLY A 147 -7.35 -10.35 -0.74
N HIS A 148 -6.16 -9.89 -1.19
CA HIS A 148 -6.03 -9.34 -2.54
C HIS A 148 -5.42 -10.32 -3.52
N THR A 149 -5.87 -10.23 -4.77
CA THR A 149 -5.50 -11.14 -5.86
C THR A 149 -4.31 -10.64 -6.66
N ASP A 150 -4.13 -9.35 -6.72
CA ASP A 150 -3.08 -8.71 -7.47
C ASP A 150 -1.70 -8.82 -6.80
N THR A 151 -0.68 -8.45 -7.53
CA THR A 151 0.71 -8.48 -7.07
C THR A 151 1.40 -7.18 -7.37
N SER A 152 2.41 -6.84 -6.55
CA SER A 152 3.20 -5.65 -6.70
C SER A 152 4.14 -5.66 -7.90
N TRP A 153 4.53 -4.46 -8.33
CA TRP A 153 5.70 -4.25 -9.17
C TRP A 153 6.97 -4.60 -8.41
N THR A 154 7.99 -5.07 -9.12
CA THR A 154 9.25 -5.46 -8.49
C THR A 154 9.97 -4.28 -7.84
N TRP A 155 10.31 -4.44 -6.58
CA TRP A 155 11.17 -3.53 -5.84
C TRP A 155 12.62 -4.00 -5.93
N ARG A 156 13.33 -3.65 -7.00
CA ARG A 156 14.72 -4.09 -7.24
C ARG A 156 15.68 -3.81 -6.08
N HIS A 157 15.38 -2.81 -5.27
CA HIS A 157 16.20 -2.48 -4.11
C HIS A 157 16.11 -3.51 -2.99
N SER A 158 14.98 -4.21 -2.83
CA SER A 158 14.77 -5.22 -1.79
C SER A 158 15.76 -6.38 -1.92
N GLU A 159 16.11 -6.77 -3.13
CA GLU A 159 17.06 -7.86 -3.39
C GLU A 159 18.46 -7.61 -2.80
N ASN A 160 18.93 -6.38 -2.80
CA ASN A 160 20.29 -6.03 -2.37
C ASN A 160 20.35 -5.73 -0.87
N THR A 161 19.24 -5.36 -0.24
CA THR A 161 19.19 -5.02 1.18
C THR A 161 19.54 -6.20 2.06
N TYR A 162 18.97 -7.34 1.75
CA TYR A 162 19.12 -8.55 2.55
C TYR A 162 20.57 -9.03 2.61
N LYS A 163 21.32 -8.94 1.51
CA LYS A 163 22.74 -9.37 1.47
C LYS A 163 23.64 -8.53 2.37
N HIS A 164 23.26 -7.31 2.66
CA HIS A 164 24.10 -6.34 3.37
C HIS A 164 23.54 -5.87 4.72
N ARG A 165 22.42 -6.45 5.18
CA ARG A 165 21.74 -6.06 6.43
C ARG A 165 22.63 -6.08 7.69
N ASN A 166 23.61 -6.97 7.72
CA ASN A 166 24.52 -7.12 8.87
C ASN A 166 25.75 -6.20 8.81
N ASN A 167 25.88 -5.39 7.74
CA ASN A 167 26.97 -4.42 7.64
C ASN A 167 26.42 -3.01 7.87
N PRO A 168 26.75 -2.34 9.00
CA PRO A 168 26.17 -1.04 9.33
C PRO A 168 26.49 0.06 8.30
N VAL A 169 27.61 -0.02 7.60
CA VAL A 169 27.98 0.94 6.55
C VAL A 169 27.24 0.65 5.25
N LEU A 170 27.22 -0.62 4.83
CA LEU A 170 26.47 -1.05 3.65
C LEU A 170 24.97 -1.05 3.90
N GLY A 171 24.51 -1.30 5.14
CA GLY A 171 23.11 -1.15 5.55
C GLY A 171 22.58 0.27 5.42
N LEU A 172 23.41 1.28 5.71
CA LEU A 172 23.07 2.70 5.45
C LEU A 172 22.97 3.02 3.95
N ILE A 173 23.69 2.27 3.10
CA ILE A 173 23.71 2.45 1.64
C ILE A 173 22.68 1.53 0.94
N THR A 174 22.06 0.61 1.68
CA THR A 174 21.03 -0.30 1.15
C THR A 174 19.66 0.39 1.02
N VAL A 175 18.58 -0.35 0.83
CA VAL A 175 17.28 0.20 0.36
C VAL A 175 16.85 1.44 1.10
N TYR A 176 16.83 1.41 2.42
CA TYR A 176 16.47 2.61 3.19
C TYR A 176 17.44 3.75 2.94
N GLY A 177 18.74 3.47 2.84
CA GLY A 177 19.76 4.46 2.50
C GLY A 177 19.63 4.95 1.06
N LYS A 178 19.48 4.06 0.08
CA LYS A 178 19.40 4.44 -1.35
C LYS A 178 18.08 5.10 -1.69
N VAL A 179 16.96 4.53 -1.24
CA VAL A 179 15.64 5.11 -1.46
C VAL A 179 15.46 6.38 -0.63
N GLY A 180 15.88 6.37 0.63
CA GLY A 180 15.88 7.56 1.47
C GLY A 180 16.76 8.66 0.91
N PHE A 181 17.99 8.35 0.47
CA PHE A 181 18.86 9.29 -0.22
C PHE A 181 18.24 9.79 -1.52
N GLY A 182 17.66 8.90 -2.34
CA GLY A 182 16.97 9.27 -3.56
C GLY A 182 15.76 10.17 -3.31
N ALA A 183 14.94 9.87 -2.32
CA ALA A 183 13.83 10.71 -1.92
C ALA A 183 14.29 12.10 -1.46
N ILE A 184 15.33 12.17 -0.61
CA ILE A 184 15.95 13.44 -0.22
C ILE A 184 16.39 14.23 -1.45
N CYS A 185 17.02 13.57 -2.44
CA CYS A 185 17.47 14.24 -3.67
C CYS A 185 16.30 14.80 -4.48
N VAL A 186 15.20 14.06 -4.62
CA VAL A 186 13.98 14.54 -5.31
C VAL A 186 13.40 15.75 -4.59
N PHE A 187 13.20 15.67 -3.29
CA PHE A 187 12.64 16.77 -2.50
C PHE A 187 13.58 17.98 -2.42
N LEU A 188 14.89 17.76 -2.41
CA LEU A 188 15.87 18.85 -2.43
C LEU A 188 15.80 19.64 -3.73
N ASN A 189 15.64 18.97 -4.89
CA ASN A 189 15.42 19.65 -6.17
C ASN A 189 14.17 20.54 -6.13
N VAL A 190 13.07 20.01 -5.58
CA VAL A 190 11.82 20.80 -5.42
C VAL A 190 12.02 21.97 -4.47
N GLY A 191 12.67 21.74 -3.32
CA GLY A 191 12.94 22.79 -2.32
C GLY A 191 13.82 23.90 -2.86
N ILE A 192 14.86 23.56 -3.63
CA ILE A 192 15.73 24.57 -4.29
C ILE A 192 14.92 25.38 -5.32
N ALA A 193 14.12 24.71 -6.16
CA ALA A 193 13.30 25.40 -7.15
C ALA A 193 12.34 26.40 -6.49
N ILE A 194 11.67 26.00 -5.41
CA ILE A 194 10.77 26.89 -4.64
C ILE A 194 11.56 28.05 -4.02
N ALA A 195 12.70 27.79 -3.37
CA ALA A 195 13.51 28.83 -2.75
C ALA A 195 14.00 29.86 -3.79
N MET A 196 14.50 29.40 -4.92
CA MET A 196 14.95 30.27 -6.01
C MET A 196 13.79 31.05 -6.64
N ALA A 197 12.63 30.42 -6.84
CA ALA A 197 11.43 31.11 -7.33
C ALA A 197 10.96 32.20 -6.35
N LEU A 198 11.03 31.99 -5.04
CA LEU A 198 10.69 32.99 -4.04
C LEU A 198 11.67 34.17 -4.06
N ILE A 199 12.97 33.90 -4.15
CA ILE A 199 14.00 34.96 -4.22
C ILE A 199 13.82 35.84 -5.47
N TYR A 200 13.76 35.24 -6.66
CA TYR A 200 13.55 35.99 -7.90
C TYR A 200 12.17 36.61 -7.99
N GLY A 201 11.14 35.95 -7.42
CA GLY A 201 9.79 36.52 -7.32
C GLY A 201 9.76 37.78 -6.47
N ALA A 202 10.43 37.80 -5.33
CA ALA A 202 10.56 38.98 -4.49
C ALA A 202 11.24 40.14 -5.25
N MET A 203 12.31 39.85 -5.99
CA MET A 203 12.97 40.87 -6.84
C MET A 203 12.05 41.41 -7.92
N ILE A 204 11.33 40.56 -8.66
CA ILE A 204 10.42 40.97 -9.74
C ILE A 204 9.27 41.83 -9.19
N ILE A 205 8.62 41.39 -8.11
CA ILE A 205 7.51 42.12 -7.49
C ILE A 205 8.00 43.49 -7.00
N SER A 206 9.14 43.49 -6.31
CA SER A 206 9.71 44.72 -5.77
C SER A 206 10.06 45.72 -6.88
N THR A 207 10.67 45.26 -7.97
CA THR A 207 10.98 46.09 -9.14
C THR A 207 9.70 46.61 -9.81
N SER A 208 8.66 45.75 -9.93
CA SER A 208 7.37 46.14 -10.50
C SER A 208 6.61 47.15 -9.63
N CYS A 209 6.91 47.21 -8.33
CA CYS A 209 6.39 48.21 -7.41
C CYS A 209 7.19 49.53 -7.39
N GLY A 210 8.10 49.72 -8.36
CA GLY A 210 8.88 50.94 -8.52
C GLY A 210 10.16 51.03 -7.69
N VAL A 211 10.65 49.89 -7.23
CA VAL A 211 11.96 49.81 -6.55
C VAL A 211 13.06 49.68 -7.60
N ASP A 212 13.86 50.72 -7.73
CA ASP A 212 15.08 50.61 -8.52
C ASP A 212 16.34 50.62 -7.63
N ALA A 213 17.44 50.15 -8.18
CA ALA A 213 18.71 50.06 -7.44
C ALA A 213 19.36 51.43 -7.17
N SER A 214 18.80 52.52 -7.65
CA SER A 214 19.43 53.86 -7.64
C SER A 214 18.71 54.90 -6.77
N GLY A 215 17.56 54.59 -6.21
CA GLY A 215 16.89 55.55 -5.33
C GLY A 215 15.51 55.11 -4.83
N TYR A 216 15.33 55.24 -3.58
CA TYR A 216 14.16 54.86 -2.83
C TYR A 216 12.93 55.72 -3.17
N SER A 217 12.02 55.17 -3.94
CA SER A 217 10.65 55.65 -3.99
C SER A 217 9.73 54.44 -3.81
N PHE A 218 9.43 54.07 -2.55
CA PHE A 218 8.60 52.94 -2.24
C PHE A 218 7.14 53.30 -2.19
N THR A 219 6.33 52.49 -2.87
CA THR A 219 4.86 52.53 -2.71
C THR A 219 4.41 51.68 -1.51
N SER A 220 5.29 50.83 -0.95
CA SER A 220 5.06 50.14 0.31
C SER A 220 6.37 49.68 0.97
N ASP A 221 6.41 49.74 2.31
CA ASP A 221 7.54 49.21 3.12
C ASP A 221 7.76 47.71 2.88
N LEU A 222 6.69 46.96 2.55
CA LEU A 222 6.77 45.55 2.27
C LEU A 222 7.60 45.24 1.01
N ALA A 223 7.33 45.97 -0.09
CA ALA A 223 8.08 45.79 -1.33
C ALA A 223 9.56 46.16 -1.16
N ALA A 224 9.84 47.18 -0.34
CA ALA A 224 11.18 47.61 0.03
C ALA A 224 11.93 46.49 0.74
N ASN A 225 11.33 45.97 1.79
CA ASN A 225 11.92 44.92 2.61
C ASN A 225 12.12 43.62 1.79
N MET A 226 11.20 43.29 0.90
CA MET A 226 11.33 42.12 0.01
C MET A 226 12.49 42.30 -0.98
N TYR A 227 12.65 43.48 -1.58
CA TYR A 227 13.76 43.75 -2.48
C TYR A 227 15.10 43.71 -1.74
N GLU A 228 15.20 44.39 -0.61
CA GLU A 228 16.42 44.42 0.21
C GLU A 228 16.83 43.00 0.66
N TRP A 229 15.87 42.20 1.11
CA TRP A 229 16.09 40.82 1.48
C TRP A 229 16.62 39.99 0.29
N ALA A 230 15.96 40.07 -0.88
CA ALA A 230 16.35 39.30 -2.05
C ALA A 230 17.68 39.79 -2.63
N PHE A 231 17.92 41.10 -2.65
CA PHE A 231 19.17 41.70 -3.09
C PHE A 231 20.35 41.32 -2.20
N ASN A 232 20.17 41.37 -0.88
CA ASN A 232 21.19 40.99 0.08
C ASN A 232 21.59 39.52 -0.05
N ILE A 233 20.62 38.61 -0.31
CA ILE A 233 20.90 37.22 -0.58
C ILE A 233 21.68 37.07 -1.89
N THR A 234 21.16 37.62 -3.01
CA THR A 234 21.71 37.38 -4.34
C THR A 234 23.05 38.08 -4.57
N SER A 235 23.31 39.20 -3.92
CA SER A 235 24.57 39.91 -3.99
C SER A 235 25.65 39.36 -3.07
N SER A 236 25.28 38.58 -2.08
CA SER A 236 26.23 38.04 -1.09
C SER A 236 27.27 37.13 -1.73
N ALA A 237 28.48 37.14 -1.19
CA ALA A 237 29.54 36.21 -1.60
C ALA A 237 29.13 34.74 -1.37
N SER A 238 28.38 34.48 -0.31
CA SER A 238 27.87 33.13 0.01
C SER A 238 26.87 32.65 -1.04
N PHE A 239 25.94 33.51 -1.51
CA PHE A 239 25.00 33.13 -2.57
C PHE A 239 25.70 32.92 -3.90
N LYS A 240 26.67 33.76 -4.26
CA LYS A 240 27.50 33.57 -5.47
C LYS A 240 28.31 32.28 -5.42
N ALA A 241 28.89 31.95 -4.28
CA ALA A 241 29.57 30.67 -4.07
C ALA A 241 28.58 29.49 -4.16
N PHE A 242 27.41 29.60 -3.55
CA PHE A 242 26.33 28.61 -3.66
C PHE A 242 25.92 28.36 -5.12
N THR A 243 25.63 29.43 -5.89
CA THR A 243 25.23 29.30 -7.29
C THR A 243 26.35 28.74 -8.17
N ASN A 244 27.59 29.16 -7.98
CA ASN A 244 28.72 28.79 -8.81
C ASN A 244 29.28 27.39 -8.50
N ILE A 245 29.20 26.94 -7.27
CA ILE A 245 29.76 25.63 -6.84
C ILE A 245 28.65 24.63 -6.54
N VAL A 246 27.72 25.00 -5.65
CA VAL A 246 26.72 24.07 -5.17
C VAL A 246 25.71 23.72 -6.28
N LEU A 247 25.21 24.71 -7.03
CA LEU A 247 24.26 24.46 -8.13
C LEU A 247 24.92 23.84 -9.38
N LEU A 248 26.25 23.81 -9.50
CA LEU A 248 26.93 23.03 -10.53
C LEU A 248 27.15 21.56 -10.12
N ILE A 249 27.45 21.31 -8.85
CA ILE A 249 27.74 19.96 -8.35
C ILE A 249 26.47 19.25 -7.88
N LEU A 250 25.60 19.97 -7.19
CA LEU A 250 24.39 19.39 -6.56
C LEU A 250 23.46 18.69 -7.54
N PRO A 251 23.17 19.21 -8.77
CA PRO A 251 22.34 18.50 -9.75
C PRO A 251 22.90 17.15 -10.16
N ILE A 252 24.21 16.97 -10.18
CA ILE A 252 24.84 15.67 -10.47
C ILE A 252 24.47 14.69 -9.34
N ILE A 253 24.64 15.12 -8.08
CA ILE A 253 24.36 14.30 -6.92
C ILE A 253 22.86 13.98 -6.85
N THR A 254 22.01 15.00 -7.00
CA THR A 254 20.56 14.82 -6.92
C THR A 254 20.00 14.04 -8.11
N GLY A 255 20.61 14.16 -9.30
CA GLY A 255 20.27 13.36 -10.46
C GLY A 255 20.59 11.87 -10.24
N ILE A 256 21.76 11.54 -9.72
CA ILE A 256 22.14 10.17 -9.37
C ILE A 256 21.22 9.63 -8.27
N GLY A 257 20.95 10.40 -7.21
CA GLY A 257 20.02 10.00 -6.16
C GLY A 257 18.62 9.75 -6.69
N SER A 258 18.10 10.64 -7.55
CA SER A 258 16.78 10.47 -8.18
C SER A 258 16.72 9.23 -9.08
N ALA A 259 17.83 8.85 -9.75
CA ALA A 259 17.90 7.64 -10.54
C ALA A 259 17.66 6.36 -9.69
N PHE A 260 18.04 6.36 -8.42
CA PHE A 260 17.69 5.22 -7.54
C PHE A 260 16.19 5.10 -7.31
N VAL A 261 15.46 6.22 -7.22
CA VAL A 261 13.99 6.19 -7.07
C VAL A 261 13.32 5.71 -8.36
N SER A 262 13.85 6.07 -9.54
CA SER A 262 13.28 5.61 -10.81
C SER A 262 13.37 4.09 -11.02
N MET A 263 14.24 3.40 -10.27
CA MET A 263 14.34 1.94 -10.26
C MET A 263 13.27 1.27 -9.36
N TRP A 264 12.40 2.04 -8.71
CA TRP A 264 11.30 1.53 -7.92
C TRP A 264 10.15 1.13 -8.83
N GLY A 265 9.83 -0.14 -8.82
CA GLY A 265 8.77 -0.66 -9.68
C GLY A 265 9.19 -0.79 -11.16
N ASP A 266 9.53 -2.00 -11.58
CA ASP A 266 9.77 -2.26 -12.99
C ASP A 266 8.48 -2.03 -13.79
N ALA A 267 8.61 -1.42 -14.98
CA ALA A 267 7.50 -1.25 -15.91
C ALA A 267 7.12 -2.55 -16.65
N HIS A 268 7.98 -3.56 -16.61
CA HIS A 268 7.77 -4.83 -17.30
C HIS A 268 6.97 -5.80 -16.42
N GLU A 269 5.83 -6.26 -16.91
CA GLU A 269 4.95 -7.19 -16.21
C GLU A 269 5.64 -8.53 -15.88
N GLU A 270 6.55 -8.97 -16.72
CA GLU A 270 7.34 -10.20 -16.54
C GLU A 270 8.29 -10.16 -15.32
N ASN A 271 8.65 -8.97 -14.85
CA ASN A 271 9.51 -8.75 -13.70
C ASN A 271 8.74 -8.43 -12.43
N ALA A 272 7.41 -8.52 -12.43
CA ALA A 272 6.60 -8.28 -11.24
C ALA A 272 6.74 -9.40 -10.20
N SER A 273 6.30 -9.14 -8.97
CA SER A 273 6.21 -10.14 -7.92
C SER A 273 5.38 -11.34 -8.38
N ARG A 274 5.71 -12.53 -7.90
CA ARG A 274 4.90 -13.73 -8.08
C ARG A 274 3.79 -13.85 -7.02
N GLY A 275 3.90 -13.07 -5.93
CA GLY A 275 2.88 -12.94 -4.91
C GLY A 275 2.44 -14.25 -4.30
N ALA A 276 3.39 -15.10 -3.93
CA ALA A 276 3.07 -16.33 -3.20
C ALA A 276 2.64 -15.98 -1.77
N MET A 277 3.47 -15.22 -1.07
CA MET A 277 3.14 -14.66 0.24
C MET A 277 2.13 -13.53 0.09
N ASP A 278 2.41 -12.58 -0.80
CA ASP A 278 1.72 -11.32 -0.99
C ASP A 278 1.01 -11.27 -2.36
N ASN A 279 -0.32 -11.68 -2.47
CA ASN A 279 -1.09 -12.20 -1.35
C ASN A 279 -1.91 -13.45 -1.73
N ALA A 280 -1.29 -14.43 -2.39
CA ALA A 280 -1.97 -15.69 -2.68
C ALA A 280 -2.26 -16.51 -1.39
N THR A 281 -1.48 -16.29 -0.29
CA THR A 281 -1.76 -16.93 1.00
C THR A 281 -3.07 -16.47 1.60
N GLY A 282 -3.38 -15.17 1.54
CA GLY A 282 -4.65 -14.63 2.03
C GLY A 282 -5.84 -15.20 1.28
N ILE A 283 -5.77 -15.22 -0.05
CA ILE A 283 -6.81 -15.80 -0.91
C ILE A 283 -6.99 -17.31 -0.65
N GLY A 284 -5.88 -18.04 -0.56
CA GLY A 284 -5.93 -19.49 -0.27
C GLY A 284 -6.55 -19.79 1.09
N LEU A 285 -6.21 -19.01 2.12
CA LEU A 285 -6.76 -19.17 3.46
C LEU A 285 -8.25 -18.81 3.52
N SER A 286 -8.67 -17.73 2.88
CA SER A 286 -10.09 -17.36 2.77
C SER A 286 -10.90 -18.50 2.16
N TYR A 287 -10.45 -19.01 1.01
CA TYR A 287 -11.08 -20.16 0.34
C TYR A 287 -11.09 -21.42 1.21
N ALA A 288 -9.99 -21.75 1.88
CA ALA A 288 -9.90 -22.93 2.73
C ALA A 288 -10.90 -22.87 3.90
N VAL A 289 -11.11 -21.69 4.49
CA VAL A 289 -12.08 -21.50 5.58
C VAL A 289 -13.51 -21.66 5.09
N ILE A 290 -13.88 -21.05 3.96
CA ILE A 290 -15.25 -21.20 3.45
C ILE A 290 -15.52 -22.66 3.01
N LYS A 291 -14.53 -23.31 2.40
CA LYS A 291 -14.59 -24.74 2.09
C LYS A 291 -14.78 -25.61 3.32
N TYR A 292 -14.04 -25.33 4.40
CA TYR A 292 -14.19 -26.05 5.67
C TYR A 292 -15.62 -25.99 6.22
N PHE A 293 -16.22 -24.80 6.26
CA PHE A 293 -17.61 -24.68 6.73
C PHE A 293 -18.63 -25.27 5.74
N LYS A 294 -18.30 -25.32 4.46
CA LYS A 294 -19.13 -26.01 3.47
C LYS A 294 -19.10 -27.53 3.65
N ASP A 295 -17.92 -28.09 3.97
CA ASP A 295 -17.73 -29.51 4.22
C ASP A 295 -18.24 -29.92 5.63
N HIS A 296 -18.29 -28.98 6.57
CA HIS A 296 -18.71 -29.18 7.97
C HIS A 296 -19.80 -28.16 8.38
N PRO A 297 -21.01 -28.25 7.83
CA PRO A 297 -22.10 -27.29 8.14
C PRO A 297 -22.42 -27.20 9.64
N GLU A 298 -22.24 -28.31 10.38
CA GLU A 298 -22.47 -28.36 11.82
C GLU A 298 -21.49 -27.54 12.66
N LYS A 299 -20.35 -27.13 12.06
CA LYS A 299 -19.32 -26.29 12.68
C LYS A 299 -19.46 -24.82 12.28
N MET A 300 -20.36 -24.52 11.35
CA MET A 300 -20.59 -23.15 10.91
C MET A 300 -21.09 -22.29 12.07
N PRO A 301 -20.61 -21.04 12.22
CA PRO A 301 -21.13 -20.09 13.20
C PRO A 301 -22.64 -19.89 13.04
N LYS A 302 -23.33 -19.77 14.19
CA LYS A 302 -24.80 -19.67 14.19
C LYS A 302 -25.27 -18.34 13.61
N ASN A 303 -26.29 -18.38 12.79
CA ASN A 303 -26.88 -17.18 12.18
C ASN A 303 -25.83 -16.26 11.52
N CYS A 304 -24.81 -16.87 10.92
CA CYS A 304 -23.69 -16.16 10.29
C CYS A 304 -23.68 -16.37 8.78
N ARG A 305 -23.58 -15.28 8.02
CA ARG A 305 -23.17 -15.33 6.61
C ARG A 305 -21.65 -15.23 6.54
N ILE A 306 -21.00 -16.10 5.79
CA ILE A 306 -19.55 -16.04 5.52
C ILE A 306 -19.35 -15.65 4.06
N ILE A 307 -18.51 -14.65 3.82
CA ILE A 307 -18.15 -14.18 2.47
C ILE A 307 -16.66 -14.43 2.26
N ASP A 308 -16.31 -15.18 1.22
CA ASP A 308 -14.97 -15.25 0.65
C ASP A 308 -14.82 -14.11 -0.35
N TYR A 309 -14.08 -13.06 0.02
CA TYR A 309 -13.93 -11.84 -0.76
C TYR A 309 -12.50 -11.70 -1.29
N ASN A 310 -12.38 -11.81 -2.60
CA ASN A 310 -11.14 -11.70 -3.34
C ASN A 310 -11.04 -10.29 -3.94
N CYS A 311 -10.22 -9.44 -3.33
CA CYS A 311 -10.03 -8.04 -3.69
C CYS A 311 -9.07 -7.89 -4.86
N GLY A 312 -9.37 -7.03 -5.82
CA GLY A 312 -8.43 -6.66 -6.89
C GLY A 312 -7.78 -5.31 -6.64
N ALA A 313 -6.63 -5.09 -7.28
CA ALA A 313 -5.94 -3.81 -7.32
C ALA A 313 -5.65 -3.17 -5.96
N GLU A 314 -5.28 -3.97 -4.96
CA GLU A 314 -4.79 -3.51 -3.66
C GLU A 314 -3.52 -2.69 -3.84
N GLU A 315 -2.56 -3.23 -4.58
CA GLU A 315 -1.25 -2.67 -4.90
C GLU A 315 -1.30 -1.35 -5.73
N ALA A 316 -2.47 -1.05 -6.27
CA ALA A 316 -2.77 0.25 -6.86
C ALA A 316 -3.31 1.28 -5.83
N GLY A 317 -3.20 0.99 -4.54
CA GLY A 317 -3.66 1.82 -3.42
C GLY A 317 -5.09 1.50 -2.98
N LEU A 318 -5.36 0.25 -2.61
CA LEU A 318 -6.62 -0.26 -2.03
C LEU A 318 -7.84 -0.09 -2.94
N ARG A 319 -7.65 -0.12 -4.28
CA ARG A 319 -8.70 0.30 -5.23
C ARG A 319 -9.90 -0.65 -5.23
N GLY A 320 -9.68 -1.97 -5.11
CA GLY A 320 -10.74 -2.96 -5.05
C GLY A 320 -11.59 -2.85 -3.79
N SER A 321 -10.93 -2.79 -2.64
CA SER A 321 -11.62 -2.60 -1.36
C SER A 321 -12.37 -1.26 -1.30
N MET A 322 -11.82 -0.18 -1.88
CA MET A 322 -12.54 1.09 -2.03
C MET A 322 -13.73 1.00 -2.99
N ALA A 323 -13.64 0.19 -4.04
CA ALA A 323 -14.74 0.00 -4.99
C ALA A 323 -15.86 -0.83 -4.34
N PHE A 324 -15.50 -1.93 -3.69
CA PHE A 324 -16.44 -2.80 -2.99
C PHE A 324 -17.21 -2.06 -1.89
N THR A 325 -16.48 -1.33 -1.03
CA THR A 325 -17.14 -0.55 0.04
C THR A 325 -18.00 0.59 -0.48
N ALA A 326 -17.68 1.16 -1.63
CA ALA A 326 -18.50 2.20 -2.25
C ALA A 326 -19.77 1.64 -2.89
N GLU A 327 -19.70 0.44 -3.49
CA GLU A 327 -20.84 -0.26 -4.11
C GLU A 327 -21.84 -0.73 -3.04
N HIS A 328 -21.33 -1.33 -1.95
CA HIS A 328 -22.14 -2.01 -0.94
C HIS A 328 -22.47 -1.18 0.30
N LYS A 329 -22.20 0.12 0.30
CA LYS A 329 -22.42 0.98 1.47
C LYS A 329 -23.90 1.13 1.85
N ASP A 330 -24.82 1.00 0.87
CA ASP A 330 -26.24 1.32 1.03
C ASP A 330 -27.16 0.10 0.76
N ASP A 331 -26.63 -1.10 0.46
CA ASP A 331 -27.39 -2.29 0.11
C ASP A 331 -27.55 -3.30 1.26
N GLY A 332 -26.97 -2.99 2.42
CA GLY A 332 -27.00 -3.84 3.60
C GLY A 332 -25.94 -4.94 3.65
N MET A 333 -25.10 -5.11 2.61
CA MET A 333 -24.08 -6.16 2.59
C MET A 333 -23.04 -6.00 3.72
N LEU A 334 -22.71 -4.76 4.03
CA LEU A 334 -21.70 -4.40 5.06
C LEU A 334 -22.32 -4.15 6.44
N GLU A 335 -23.63 -4.30 6.59
CA GLU A 335 -24.27 -4.19 7.90
C GLU A 335 -23.88 -5.36 8.79
N ASN A 336 -23.61 -5.07 10.06
CA ASN A 336 -23.31 -6.08 11.06
C ASN A 336 -22.13 -6.99 10.66
N CYS A 337 -21.11 -6.38 10.07
CA CYS A 337 -20.04 -7.07 9.38
C CYS A 337 -18.71 -7.04 10.16
N TRP A 338 -18.05 -8.19 10.20
CA TRP A 338 -16.69 -8.40 10.70
C TRP A 338 -15.79 -8.75 9.53
N ASN A 339 -14.78 -7.95 9.25
CA ASN A 339 -13.83 -8.24 8.18
C ASN A 339 -12.49 -8.72 8.74
N LEU A 340 -12.14 -9.94 8.39
CA LEU A 340 -10.83 -10.54 8.63
C LEU A 340 -10.05 -10.43 7.32
N ASN A 341 -9.33 -9.34 7.14
CA ASN A 341 -8.41 -9.21 6.02
C ASN A 341 -7.18 -10.08 6.30
N ILE A 342 -6.82 -10.92 5.34
CA ILE A 342 -5.71 -11.88 5.45
C ILE A 342 -4.66 -11.43 4.45
N ASP A 343 -3.50 -11.07 4.97
CA ASP A 343 -2.45 -10.52 4.12
C ASP A 343 -1.07 -11.02 4.53
N SER A 344 -0.38 -11.65 3.55
CA SER A 344 1.01 -12.05 3.69
C SER A 344 1.28 -13.07 4.82
N VAL A 345 0.61 -14.24 4.79
CA VAL A 345 0.78 -15.29 5.81
C VAL A 345 1.83 -16.34 5.37
N ALA A 346 3.11 -16.11 5.70
CA ALA A 346 4.20 -16.97 5.26
C ALA A 346 5.39 -17.12 6.23
N ASP A 347 5.64 -16.14 7.10
CA ASP A 347 6.81 -16.13 7.97
C ASP A 347 6.43 -16.62 9.38
N LYS A 348 6.66 -17.90 9.67
CA LYS A 348 6.22 -18.62 10.89
C LYS A 348 6.52 -17.95 12.23
N ASP A 349 7.56 -17.11 12.28
CA ASP A 349 7.97 -16.42 13.51
C ASP A 349 7.28 -15.06 13.71
N TYR A 350 6.38 -14.67 12.79
CA TYR A 350 5.83 -13.32 12.72
C TYR A 350 4.30 -13.28 12.59
N PHE A 351 3.61 -14.23 13.25
CA PHE A 351 2.15 -14.15 13.34
C PHE A 351 1.73 -12.89 14.10
N GLU A 352 0.95 -12.07 13.45
CA GLU A 352 0.61 -10.75 13.97
C GLU A 352 -0.72 -10.24 13.43
N VAL A 353 -1.27 -9.28 14.13
CA VAL A 353 -2.40 -8.49 13.66
C VAL A 353 -1.95 -7.06 13.45
N VAL A 354 -2.22 -6.52 12.28
CA VAL A 354 -2.02 -5.10 11.99
C VAL A 354 -3.16 -4.34 12.64
N ILE A 355 -2.84 -3.43 13.56
CA ILE A 355 -3.83 -2.74 14.37
C ILE A 355 -4.03 -1.28 13.96
N LYS A 356 -3.21 -0.79 13.04
CA LYS A 356 -3.30 0.58 12.53
C LYS A 356 -2.50 0.75 11.24
N ASP A 357 -3.06 1.48 10.30
CA ASP A 357 -2.35 2.06 9.16
C ASP A 357 -1.97 3.50 9.49
N ASP A 358 -0.70 3.75 9.79
CA ASP A 358 -0.25 5.06 10.26
C ASP A 358 -0.40 6.15 9.20
N TRP A 359 -0.02 5.89 7.95
CA TRP A 359 -0.18 6.85 6.85
C TRP A 359 -1.64 7.14 6.51
N GLN A 360 -2.48 6.11 6.61
CA GLN A 360 -3.91 6.27 6.38
C GLN A 360 -4.63 6.91 7.58
N GLY A 361 -3.96 6.98 8.75
CA GLY A 361 -4.56 7.46 10.00
C GLY A 361 -5.74 6.59 10.45
N CYS A 362 -5.76 5.31 10.07
CA CYS A 362 -6.84 4.38 10.33
C CYS A 362 -6.46 3.40 11.44
N ARG A 363 -7.21 3.41 12.53
CA ARG A 363 -7.09 2.44 13.63
C ARG A 363 -8.16 1.37 13.47
N PHE A 364 -7.75 0.12 13.54
CA PHE A 364 -8.63 -1.04 13.37
C PHE A 364 -9.34 -1.43 14.67
N ASP A 365 -10.24 -2.42 14.57
CA ASP A 365 -11.11 -2.82 15.65
C ASP A 365 -10.35 -3.48 16.82
N LYS A 366 -10.69 -3.06 18.06
CA LYS A 366 -9.99 -3.54 19.27
C LYS A 366 -10.49 -4.90 19.74
N ASP A 367 -11.75 -5.24 19.48
CA ASP A 367 -12.29 -6.54 19.86
C ASP A 367 -11.64 -7.62 19.01
N LEU A 368 -11.50 -7.39 17.70
CA LEU A 368 -10.75 -8.28 16.80
C LEU A 368 -9.28 -8.38 17.18
N GLU A 369 -8.61 -7.26 17.50
CA GLU A 369 -7.22 -7.28 17.98
C GLU A 369 -7.09 -8.23 19.19
N LYS A 370 -8.00 -8.11 20.15
CA LYS A 370 -8.01 -8.96 21.35
C LYS A 370 -8.26 -10.43 20.99
N MET A 371 -9.25 -10.70 20.13
CA MET A 371 -9.59 -12.09 19.72
C MET A 371 -8.40 -12.78 19.05
N PHE A 372 -7.65 -12.10 18.19
CA PHE A 372 -6.44 -12.64 17.59
C PHE A 372 -5.35 -12.92 18.63
N LYS A 373 -5.07 -11.98 19.53
CA LYS A 373 -4.07 -12.17 20.60
C LYS A 373 -4.41 -13.35 21.53
N ASP A 374 -5.68 -13.44 21.91
CA ASP A 374 -6.15 -14.56 22.73
C ASP A 374 -6.00 -15.89 21.97
N THR A 375 -6.29 -15.91 20.66
CA THR A 375 -6.12 -17.10 19.82
C THR A 375 -4.65 -17.47 19.67
N PHE A 376 -3.74 -16.53 19.47
CA PHE A 376 -2.31 -16.81 19.44
C PHE A 376 -1.83 -17.46 20.75
N ALA A 377 -2.28 -16.93 21.88
CA ALA A 377 -1.94 -17.48 23.20
C ALA A 377 -2.49 -18.92 23.39
N GLU A 378 -3.75 -19.18 23.00
CA GLU A 378 -4.39 -20.49 23.08
C GLU A 378 -3.69 -21.54 22.19
N LEU A 379 -3.21 -21.12 21.02
CA LEU A 379 -2.47 -22.00 20.10
C LEU A 379 -0.97 -22.10 20.43
N GLY A 380 -0.49 -21.37 21.44
CA GLY A 380 0.93 -21.35 21.81
C GLY A 380 1.83 -20.72 20.74
N ILE A 381 1.30 -19.77 19.98
CA ILE A 381 2.05 -19.07 18.94
C ILE A 381 2.86 -17.94 19.58
N GLU A 382 4.18 -18.07 19.49
CA GLU A 382 5.13 -17.03 19.88
C GLU A 382 5.52 -16.21 18.64
N SER A 383 5.30 -14.90 18.68
CA SER A 383 5.65 -14.01 17.59
C SER A 383 6.76 -13.03 17.98
N LYS A 384 7.71 -12.80 17.06
CA LYS A 384 8.79 -11.81 17.23
C LYS A 384 8.28 -10.36 17.30
N THR A 385 7.04 -10.12 16.92
CA THR A 385 6.36 -8.81 16.97
C THR A 385 5.40 -8.69 18.17
N ASN A 386 5.42 -9.66 19.10
CA ASN A 386 4.45 -9.76 20.20
C ASN A 386 2.99 -9.85 19.72
N GLY A 387 2.76 -10.38 18.54
CA GLY A 387 1.44 -10.62 17.97
C GLY A 387 0.71 -9.39 17.44
N CYS A 388 1.32 -8.20 17.42
CA CYS A 388 0.69 -7.03 16.81
C CYS A 388 1.70 -5.99 16.32
N ILE A 389 1.33 -5.29 15.24
CA ILE A 389 2.12 -4.21 14.66
C ILE A 389 1.25 -3.04 14.22
N HIS A 390 1.88 -1.89 14.05
CA HIS A 390 1.39 -0.81 13.20
C HIS A 390 2.00 -0.99 11.80
N ASN A 391 1.21 -0.77 10.77
CA ASN A 391 1.73 -0.61 9.42
C ASN A 391 2.21 0.83 9.26
N PRO A 392 3.53 1.08 9.24
CA PRO A 392 4.05 2.45 9.24
C PRO A 392 3.96 3.12 7.88
N VAL A 393 3.85 2.34 6.80
CA VAL A 393 3.91 2.82 5.40
C VAL A 393 2.89 2.04 4.57
N GLY A 394 2.08 2.75 3.80
CA GLY A 394 1.06 2.12 2.96
C GLY A 394 -0.29 2.02 3.67
N GLY A 395 -1.03 0.98 3.35
CA GLY A 395 -2.34 0.67 3.91
C GLY A 395 -2.73 -0.76 3.59
N CYS A 396 -3.73 -1.27 4.29
CA CYS A 396 -4.31 -2.59 4.09
C CYS A 396 -5.78 -2.47 3.64
N ASP A 397 -6.33 -3.49 3.03
CA ASP A 397 -7.75 -3.55 2.62
C ASP A 397 -8.73 -3.39 3.79
N SER A 398 -8.26 -3.59 5.03
CA SER A 398 -9.00 -3.23 6.24
C SER A 398 -9.31 -1.74 6.37
N THR A 399 -8.52 -0.85 5.77
CA THR A 399 -8.72 0.61 5.89
C THR A 399 -10.03 1.08 5.22
N PRO A 400 -10.36 0.74 3.96
CA PRO A 400 -11.65 1.09 3.37
C PRO A 400 -12.82 0.45 4.12
N MET A 401 -12.70 -0.80 4.56
CA MET A 401 -13.72 -1.50 5.35
C MET A 401 -13.99 -0.79 6.68
N THR A 402 -12.94 -0.43 7.42
CA THR A 402 -13.08 0.33 8.68
C THR A 402 -13.75 1.69 8.45
N ARG A 403 -13.38 2.39 7.37
CA ARG A 403 -13.98 3.69 7.01
C ARG A 403 -15.46 3.58 6.60
N ALA A 404 -15.87 2.41 6.12
CA ALA A 404 -17.27 2.07 5.85
C ALA A 404 -18.06 1.63 7.10
N GLY A 405 -17.44 1.63 8.29
CA GLY A 405 -18.08 1.23 9.54
C GLY A 405 -18.01 -0.26 9.89
N VAL A 406 -17.28 -1.05 9.09
CA VAL A 406 -17.07 -2.47 9.32
C VAL A 406 -16.02 -2.68 10.42
N LYS A 407 -16.28 -3.58 11.36
CA LYS A 407 -15.25 -4.06 12.29
C LYS A 407 -14.19 -4.84 11.53
N SER A 408 -13.02 -4.28 11.37
CA SER A 408 -11.99 -4.82 10.48
C SER A 408 -10.62 -4.85 11.13
N VAL A 409 -9.80 -5.82 10.72
CA VAL A 409 -8.39 -5.97 11.09
C VAL A 409 -7.64 -6.74 9.99
N THR A 410 -6.35 -6.55 9.87
CA THR A 410 -5.51 -7.35 8.97
C THR A 410 -4.70 -8.38 9.77
N PHE A 411 -4.86 -9.64 9.43
CA PHE A 411 -4.08 -10.75 9.94
C PHE A 411 -2.90 -11.04 9.01
N ALA A 412 -1.71 -11.12 9.55
CA ALA A 412 -0.49 -11.37 8.81
C ALA A 412 0.44 -12.36 9.53
N ALA A 413 1.36 -12.95 8.79
CA ALA A 413 2.56 -13.60 9.31
C ALA A 413 3.72 -13.21 8.39
N GLN A 414 4.20 -11.98 8.55
CA GLN A 414 5.19 -11.36 7.69
C GLN A 414 6.28 -10.69 8.52
N ASN A 415 7.54 -10.92 8.14
CA ASN A 415 8.64 -10.17 8.73
C ASN A 415 8.52 -8.68 8.35
N PRO A 416 8.28 -7.76 9.31
CA PRO A 416 8.04 -6.35 9.03
C PRO A 416 9.28 -5.61 8.50
N MET A 417 10.43 -6.25 8.52
CA MET A 417 11.63 -5.70 7.86
C MET A 417 11.56 -5.97 6.37
N LEU A 418 11.94 -4.98 5.54
CA LEU A 418 12.02 -5.18 4.09
C LEU A 418 12.95 -6.35 3.78
N THR A 419 12.35 -7.45 3.35
CA THR A 419 13.04 -8.68 3.02
C THR A 419 13.37 -8.74 1.52
N TYR A 420 14.28 -9.65 1.13
CA TYR A 420 14.72 -9.78 -0.26
C TYR A 420 13.64 -10.35 -1.20
N TYR A 421 12.58 -10.89 -0.66
CA TYR A 421 11.46 -11.50 -1.39
C TYR A 421 10.25 -10.58 -1.50
N TYR A 422 10.01 -9.69 -0.53
CA TYR A 422 8.85 -8.81 -0.51
C TYR A 422 8.83 -7.90 -1.74
N HIS A 423 7.72 -7.93 -2.46
CA HIS A 423 7.54 -7.23 -3.73
C HIS A 423 8.63 -7.55 -4.77
N THR A 424 9.04 -8.81 -4.87
CA THR A 424 10.01 -9.26 -5.87
C THR A 424 9.57 -10.56 -6.54
N TRP A 425 10.19 -10.90 -7.66
CA TRP A 425 9.98 -12.19 -8.35
C TRP A 425 10.36 -13.41 -7.49
N ARG A 426 11.00 -13.18 -6.33
CA ARG A 426 11.40 -14.22 -5.36
C ARG A 426 10.33 -14.55 -4.34
N ASP A 427 9.20 -13.86 -4.37
CA ASP A 427 8.03 -14.23 -3.57
C ASP A 427 7.36 -15.46 -4.16
N MET A 428 7.91 -16.63 -3.80
CA MET A 428 7.58 -17.94 -4.31
C MET A 428 7.25 -18.90 -3.17
N PRO A 429 6.42 -19.94 -3.39
CA PRO A 429 5.98 -20.86 -2.33
C PRO A 429 7.12 -21.69 -1.74
N GLU A 430 8.21 -21.94 -2.48
CA GLU A 430 9.37 -22.67 -1.96
C GLU A 430 10.09 -21.97 -0.80
N ARG A 431 9.74 -20.70 -0.54
CA ARG A 431 10.35 -19.90 0.52
C ARG A 431 9.79 -20.20 1.91
N PHE A 432 8.58 -20.71 2.00
CA PHE A 432 7.90 -20.96 3.26
C PHE A 432 7.23 -22.34 3.27
N GLU A 433 6.92 -22.82 4.47
CA GLU A 433 6.36 -24.14 4.68
C GLU A 433 4.82 -24.10 4.67
N ALA A 434 4.17 -25.10 4.07
CA ALA A 434 2.71 -25.25 4.10
C ALA A 434 2.15 -25.26 5.53
N GLU A 435 2.97 -25.69 6.52
CA GLU A 435 2.61 -25.70 7.95
C GLU A 435 2.33 -24.28 8.48
N THR A 436 3.03 -23.25 7.98
CA THR A 436 2.75 -21.87 8.36
C THR A 436 1.35 -21.45 7.91
N VAL A 437 0.97 -21.83 6.69
CA VAL A 437 -0.38 -21.55 6.16
C VAL A 437 -1.43 -22.34 6.96
N SER A 438 -1.14 -23.61 7.31
CA SER A 438 -2.03 -24.43 8.15
C SER A 438 -2.22 -23.84 9.55
N THR A 439 -1.17 -23.25 10.13
CA THR A 439 -1.28 -22.53 11.41
C THR A 439 -2.16 -21.27 11.25
N GLY A 440 -2.02 -20.54 10.13
CA GLY A 440 -2.89 -19.41 9.80
C GLY A 440 -4.37 -19.82 9.71
N PHE A 441 -4.65 -21.00 9.14
CA PHE A 441 -5.99 -21.56 9.09
C PHE A 441 -6.55 -21.84 10.50
N ASP A 442 -5.76 -22.47 11.40
CA ASP A 442 -6.16 -22.69 12.80
C ASP A 442 -6.46 -21.37 13.54
N VAL A 443 -5.66 -20.33 13.28
CA VAL A 443 -5.87 -19.00 13.86
C VAL A 443 -7.21 -18.42 13.40
N LEU A 444 -7.51 -18.48 12.11
CA LEU A 444 -8.77 -17.95 11.57
C LEU A 444 -9.98 -18.67 12.16
N LEU A 445 -9.96 -20.00 12.26
CA LEU A 445 -11.04 -20.76 12.89
C LEU A 445 -11.21 -20.37 14.38
N GLY A 446 -10.11 -20.17 15.11
CA GLY A 446 -10.16 -19.75 16.51
C GLY A 446 -10.74 -18.34 16.69
N VAL A 447 -10.44 -17.42 15.78
CA VAL A 447 -11.00 -16.06 15.79
C VAL A 447 -12.48 -16.07 15.41
N ILE A 448 -12.87 -16.84 14.41
CA ILE A 448 -14.27 -17.01 13.98
C ILE A 448 -15.12 -17.57 15.15
N ASP A 449 -14.63 -18.57 15.88
CA ASP A 449 -15.29 -19.11 17.07
C ASP A 449 -15.48 -18.03 18.16
N LYS A 450 -14.50 -17.13 18.33
CA LYS A 450 -14.61 -16.02 19.29
C LYS A 450 -15.61 -14.96 18.85
N ILE A 451 -15.67 -14.67 17.53
CA ILE A 451 -16.71 -13.78 16.98
C ILE A 451 -18.09 -14.38 17.22
N ASP A 452 -18.30 -15.65 16.94
CA ASP A 452 -19.59 -16.32 17.15
C ASP A 452 -20.01 -16.27 18.61
N LYS A 453 -19.12 -16.59 19.55
CA LYS A 453 -19.38 -16.47 21.00
C LYS A 453 -19.72 -15.04 21.41
N PHE A 454 -18.97 -14.06 20.90
CA PHE A 454 -19.24 -12.64 21.17
C PHE A 454 -20.63 -12.25 20.70
N GLN A 455 -21.05 -12.67 19.51
CA GLN A 455 -22.37 -12.39 18.97
C GLN A 455 -23.49 -13.07 19.78
N GLN A 456 -23.29 -14.31 20.21
CA GLN A 456 -24.27 -15.00 21.04
C GLN A 456 -24.45 -14.38 22.43
N GLU A 457 -23.37 -13.86 23.03
CA GLU A 457 -23.39 -13.26 24.38
C GLU A 457 -23.95 -11.83 24.39
N ASN A 458 -23.62 -11.03 23.40
CA ASN A 458 -23.93 -9.59 23.42
C ASN A 458 -25.18 -9.24 22.60
N GLY A 459 -25.73 -10.20 21.87
CA GLY A 459 -26.74 -9.91 20.84
C GLY A 459 -26.17 -8.95 19.79
N PHE A 460 -26.85 -8.80 18.70
CA PHE A 460 -26.44 -7.83 17.70
C PHE A 460 -26.86 -6.42 18.16
N ASN A 461 -26.05 -5.75 18.95
CA ASN A 461 -26.16 -4.31 19.16
C ASN A 461 -25.55 -3.63 17.94
N GLY A 462 -26.40 -3.32 16.97
CA GLY A 462 -26.02 -2.46 15.87
C GLY A 462 -25.29 -1.24 16.40
N VAL A 463 -24.19 -0.86 15.77
CA VAL A 463 -23.53 0.40 16.03
C VAL A 463 -24.57 1.49 15.76
N ASN A 464 -25.15 2.03 16.81
CA ASN A 464 -25.91 3.27 16.70
C ASN A 464 -24.90 4.36 16.33
N HIS A 465 -24.98 4.82 15.10
CA HIS A 465 -24.25 5.98 14.59
C HIS A 465 -24.73 7.28 15.24
#